data_7ccb4fec050dc24f375986cd02bccc85
#
_entry.id   7ccb4fec050dc24f375986cd02bccc85
#
_cell.length_a   1.000
_cell.length_b   1.000
_cell.length_c   1.000
_cell.angle_alpha   90.00
_cell.angle_beta   90.00
_cell.angle_gamma   90.00
#
_symmetry.space_group_name_H-M   'P 1'
#
loop_
_entity.id
_entity.type
_entity.pdbx_description
1 polymer ?
#
loop_
_entity_poly.entity_id
_entity_poly.type
_entity_poly.pdbx_seq_one_letter_code
_entity_poly.pdbx_strand_id
1 'polypeptide(L)'
;MSVKAEDLIRKEIQAINAYHVPDPSDMIKLDAMENPYHMPEALMDEWLELIKQAEINRYPDPGASKLSAVLESYMGVPQNNSSDKSMANTIMLGNGSDELIQIMAMAVAQPGRKILAPEPGFVMYNMIATFTGLDFVGVPLKEDFSLDMSAMLEAIKVHQPALIFLAYPNNPTGNLFAEDEIVQILNAAEGLVIVDEAYHPFACSSFMPRLGEFDNLLVMRTVSKMGLAGLRLGLLAGPEKWIAEFDKIRLPYNINILTQVTAEFALKHADVFEQQAGIIRGQRDWLFKELSSFSQFKVFPSRANFILLRVLEGDASEIFEGLKEQGVLIKNSHSAGGVLTQCLRITVGAPEENQALINALKKVM
;
A
#
# COMPACT_ATOMS: atom_id res chain seq x y z
N MET A 1 -39.73 5.66 -22.03
CA MET A 1 -38.31 5.72 -22.49
C MET A 1 -37.49 4.84 -21.56
N SER A 2 -36.69 3.91 -22.07
CA SER A 2 -35.79 3.15 -21.22
C SER A 2 -34.58 4.01 -20.87
N VAL A 3 -34.25 4.12 -19.58
CA VAL A 3 -33.04 4.79 -19.13
C VAL A 3 -31.86 3.89 -19.42
N LYS A 4 -30.82 4.40 -20.10
CA LYS A 4 -29.61 3.65 -20.40
C LYS A 4 -28.48 4.02 -19.43
N ALA A 5 -27.64 3.06 -19.04
CA ALA A 5 -26.52 3.31 -18.14
C ALA A 5 -25.56 4.38 -18.71
N GLU A 6 -25.32 4.35 -20.02
CA GLU A 6 -24.46 5.28 -20.74
C GLU A 6 -24.91 6.76 -20.64
N ASP A 7 -26.22 6.99 -20.41
CA ASP A 7 -26.78 8.35 -20.26
C ASP A 7 -26.59 8.90 -18.82
N LEU A 8 -26.41 8.06 -17.83
CA LEU A 8 -26.31 8.44 -16.42
C LEU A 8 -24.90 8.35 -15.84
N ILE A 9 -24.10 7.40 -16.31
CA ILE A 9 -22.75 7.18 -15.77
C ILE A 9 -21.78 8.18 -16.41
N ARG A 10 -20.90 8.75 -15.59
CA ARG A 10 -19.84 9.66 -16.05
C ARG A 10 -18.94 8.97 -17.08
N LYS A 11 -18.52 9.71 -18.12
CA LYS A 11 -17.70 9.16 -19.21
C LYS A 11 -16.36 8.60 -18.74
N GLU A 12 -15.76 9.24 -17.74
CA GLU A 12 -14.50 8.81 -17.14
C GLU A 12 -14.63 7.43 -16.45
N ILE A 13 -15.81 7.14 -15.89
CA ILE A 13 -16.11 5.83 -15.29
C ILE A 13 -16.40 4.80 -16.38
N GLN A 14 -17.08 5.19 -17.46
CA GLN A 14 -17.34 4.28 -18.59
C GLN A 14 -16.05 3.87 -19.32
N ALA A 15 -15.01 4.72 -19.27
CA ALA A 15 -13.74 4.49 -19.94
C ALA A 15 -12.78 3.52 -19.19
N ILE A 16 -13.08 3.21 -17.94
CA ILE A 16 -12.24 2.29 -17.13
C ILE A 16 -12.87 0.90 -17.03
N ASN A 17 -12.04 -0.09 -16.79
CA ASN A 17 -12.48 -1.45 -16.50
C ASN A 17 -12.50 -1.71 -14.97
N ALA A 18 -13.37 -2.62 -14.54
CA ALA A 18 -13.33 -3.12 -13.17
C ALA A 18 -11.94 -3.73 -12.88
N TYR A 19 -11.43 -3.48 -11.68
CA TYR A 19 -10.16 -4.07 -11.27
C TYR A 19 -10.28 -5.60 -11.25
N HIS A 20 -9.46 -6.27 -12.05
CA HIS A 20 -9.47 -7.72 -12.16
C HIS A 20 -8.38 -8.33 -11.26
N VAL A 21 -8.79 -9.28 -10.43
CA VAL A 21 -7.89 -10.11 -9.62
C VAL A 21 -7.85 -11.49 -10.28
N PRO A 22 -6.67 -11.99 -10.67
CA PRO A 22 -6.55 -13.36 -11.19
C PRO A 22 -7.01 -14.38 -10.14
N ASP A 23 -7.63 -15.46 -10.59
CA ASP A 23 -7.93 -16.61 -9.73
C ASP A 23 -6.63 -17.39 -9.48
N PRO A 24 -6.17 -17.53 -8.22
CA PRO A 24 -4.94 -18.25 -7.89
C PRO A 24 -5.18 -19.74 -7.63
N SER A 25 -6.36 -20.29 -7.94
CA SER A 25 -6.73 -21.67 -7.61
C SER A 25 -5.64 -22.65 -8.06
N ASP A 26 -5.19 -23.50 -7.14
CA ASP A 26 -4.15 -24.52 -7.31
C ASP A 26 -2.74 -24.00 -7.68
N MET A 27 -2.46 -22.71 -7.49
CA MET A 27 -1.14 -22.10 -7.74
C MET A 27 -0.48 -21.56 -6.46
N ILE A 28 0.84 -21.56 -6.45
CA ILE A 28 1.64 -20.78 -5.48
C ILE A 28 1.43 -19.29 -5.78
N LYS A 29 0.83 -18.56 -4.83
CA LYS A 29 0.37 -17.19 -5.02
C LYS A 29 1.44 -16.18 -4.64
N LEU A 30 2.19 -15.67 -5.61
CA LEU A 30 3.25 -14.67 -5.43
C LEU A 30 2.97 -13.35 -6.17
N ASP A 31 1.70 -12.95 -6.28
CA ASP A 31 1.26 -11.77 -7.04
C ASP A 31 0.79 -10.59 -6.20
N ALA A 32 0.28 -10.82 -4.97
CA ALA A 32 -0.50 -9.84 -4.20
C ALA A 32 0.19 -9.27 -2.94
N MET A 33 1.49 -9.56 -2.75
CA MET A 33 2.29 -9.04 -1.63
C MET A 33 1.66 -9.38 -0.26
N GLU A 34 1.14 -10.60 -0.12
CA GLU A 34 0.60 -11.12 1.13
C GLU A 34 1.70 -11.72 2.00
N ASN A 35 1.43 -11.88 3.28
CA ASN A 35 2.27 -12.67 4.20
C ASN A 35 1.91 -14.15 4.03
N PRO A 36 2.88 -15.04 3.73
CA PRO A 36 2.58 -16.47 3.51
C PRO A 36 2.30 -17.24 4.81
N TYR A 37 2.57 -16.65 5.97
CA TYR A 37 2.45 -17.33 7.25
C TYR A 37 1.06 -17.13 7.88
N HIS A 38 0.52 -18.22 8.41
CA HIS A 38 -0.69 -18.18 9.23
C HIS A 38 -0.38 -17.75 10.67
N MET A 39 -1.42 -17.36 11.39
CA MET A 39 -1.35 -17.21 12.84
C MET A 39 -1.05 -18.59 13.46
N PRO A 40 -0.15 -18.68 14.47
CA PRO A 40 0.13 -19.94 15.18
C PRO A 40 -1.13 -20.54 15.79
N GLU A 41 -1.23 -21.88 15.81
CA GLU A 41 -2.41 -22.61 16.25
C GLU A 41 -2.84 -22.23 17.69
N ALA A 42 -1.89 -22.10 18.61
CA ALA A 42 -2.19 -21.69 19.99
C ALA A 42 -2.84 -20.30 20.07
N LEU A 43 -2.41 -19.34 19.24
CA LEU A 43 -3.05 -18.03 19.17
C LEU A 43 -4.40 -18.08 18.45
N MET A 44 -4.56 -18.98 17.49
CA MET A 44 -5.83 -19.19 16.80
C MET A 44 -6.93 -19.64 17.79
N ASP A 45 -6.61 -20.54 18.72
CA ASP A 45 -7.56 -21.00 19.75
C ASP A 45 -7.97 -19.85 20.68
N GLU A 46 -7.03 -19.04 21.15
CA GLU A 46 -7.32 -17.85 21.96
C GLU A 46 -8.18 -16.83 21.19
N TRP A 47 -7.85 -16.58 19.95
CA TRP A 47 -8.61 -15.68 19.07
C TRP A 47 -10.05 -16.17 18.86
N LEU A 48 -10.26 -17.47 18.64
CA LEU A 48 -11.59 -18.05 18.48
C LEU A 48 -12.48 -17.84 19.70
N GLU A 49 -11.93 -17.94 20.92
CA GLU A 49 -12.69 -17.65 22.15
C GLU A 49 -13.14 -16.18 22.23
N LEU A 50 -12.33 -15.24 21.73
CA LEU A 50 -12.71 -13.83 21.64
C LEU A 50 -13.80 -13.59 20.59
N ILE A 51 -13.68 -14.22 19.42
CA ILE A 51 -14.67 -14.11 18.33
C ILE A 51 -16.04 -14.62 18.75
N LYS A 52 -16.13 -15.68 19.54
CA LYS A 52 -17.40 -16.19 20.09
C LYS A 52 -18.16 -15.15 20.94
N GLN A 53 -17.45 -14.18 21.50
CA GLN A 53 -18.02 -13.13 22.35
C GLN A 53 -18.43 -11.89 21.56
N ALA A 54 -18.08 -11.82 20.26
CA ALA A 54 -18.38 -10.67 19.42
C ALA A 54 -19.89 -10.58 19.12
N GLU A 55 -20.50 -9.47 19.46
CA GLU A 55 -21.94 -9.22 19.26
C GLU A 55 -22.21 -8.80 17.81
N ILE A 56 -22.19 -9.74 16.86
CA ILE A 56 -22.37 -9.48 15.42
C ILE A 56 -23.77 -8.92 15.06
N ASN A 57 -24.72 -8.96 15.98
CA ASN A 57 -26.07 -8.40 15.85
C ASN A 57 -26.15 -6.92 16.30
N ARG A 58 -25.04 -6.32 16.73
CA ARG A 58 -24.94 -4.94 17.19
C ARG A 58 -23.95 -4.15 16.34
N TYR A 59 -24.18 -2.85 16.22
CA TYR A 59 -23.15 -1.96 15.67
C TYR A 59 -21.92 -1.93 16.58
N PRO A 60 -20.71 -1.94 16.03
CA PRO A 60 -19.48 -1.82 16.80
C PRO A 60 -19.31 -0.41 17.37
N ASP A 61 -18.23 -0.20 18.15
CA ASP A 61 -17.79 1.15 18.52
C ASP A 61 -17.51 1.98 17.25
N PRO A 62 -18.24 3.09 17.03
CA PRO A 62 -18.10 3.89 15.80
C PRO A 62 -16.73 4.54 15.66
N GLY A 63 -16.02 4.80 16.74
CA GLY A 63 -14.66 5.35 16.76
C GLY A 63 -13.58 4.28 16.81
N ALA A 64 -13.96 3.00 17.01
CA ALA A 64 -13.02 1.91 17.30
C ALA A 64 -11.96 2.32 18.35
N SER A 65 -12.43 3.00 19.43
CA SER A 65 -11.59 3.75 20.37
C SER A 65 -10.48 2.92 21.02
N LYS A 66 -10.80 1.67 21.40
CA LYS A 66 -9.82 0.74 21.98
C LYS A 66 -8.75 0.37 20.95
N LEU A 67 -9.18 0.02 19.75
CA LEU A 67 -8.29 -0.34 18.66
C LEU A 67 -7.40 0.85 18.26
N SER A 68 -7.96 2.05 18.16
CA SER A 68 -7.23 3.28 17.85
C SER A 68 -6.10 3.52 18.85
N ALA A 69 -6.38 3.42 20.15
CA ALA A 69 -5.36 3.60 21.20
C ALA A 69 -4.23 2.55 21.11
N VAL A 70 -4.57 1.28 20.82
CA VAL A 70 -3.57 0.22 20.64
C VAL A 70 -2.73 0.48 19.38
N LEU A 71 -3.35 0.90 18.28
CA LEU A 71 -2.66 1.22 17.02
C LEU A 71 -1.75 2.44 17.15
N GLU A 72 -2.19 3.53 17.79
CA GLU A 72 -1.34 4.71 18.04
C GLU A 72 -0.07 4.33 18.78
N SER A 73 -0.20 3.52 19.83
CA SER A 73 0.93 3.02 20.61
C SER A 73 1.84 2.12 19.79
N TYR A 74 1.28 1.09 19.13
CA TYR A 74 2.03 0.12 18.34
C TYR A 74 2.75 0.76 17.15
N MET A 75 2.09 1.67 16.46
CA MET A 75 2.65 2.35 15.28
C MET A 75 3.63 3.46 15.64
N GLY A 76 3.78 3.79 16.93
CA GLY A 76 4.70 4.80 17.41
C GLY A 76 4.31 6.22 16.96
N VAL A 77 3.01 6.54 16.97
CA VAL A 77 2.53 7.89 16.63
C VAL A 77 3.05 8.86 17.68
N PRO A 78 3.85 9.89 17.31
CA PRO A 78 4.40 10.81 18.28
C PRO A 78 3.30 11.58 19.00
N GLN A 79 3.31 11.52 20.34
CA GLN A 79 2.43 12.34 21.16
C GLN A 79 3.04 13.74 21.29
N ASN A 80 2.39 14.69 20.68
CA ASN A 80 2.82 16.10 20.78
C ASN A 80 2.22 16.71 22.05
N ASN A 81 3.09 17.15 22.98
CA ASN A 81 2.71 17.84 24.21
C ASN A 81 2.36 19.33 23.97
N SER A 82 2.02 19.72 22.76
CA SER A 82 1.59 21.08 22.45
C SER A 82 0.33 21.42 23.25
N SER A 83 0.27 22.63 23.81
CA SER A 83 -0.94 23.19 24.41
C SER A 83 -2.04 23.42 23.37
N ASP A 84 -1.68 23.55 22.11
CA ASP A 84 -2.61 23.61 20.97
C ASP A 84 -2.97 22.18 20.52
N LYS A 85 -4.18 21.76 20.87
CA LYS A 85 -4.70 20.43 20.49
C LYS A 85 -4.78 20.22 18.99
N SER A 86 -4.93 21.28 18.18
CA SER A 86 -5.00 21.16 16.73
C SER A 86 -3.70 20.68 16.10
N MET A 87 -2.60 20.82 16.83
CA MET A 87 -1.26 20.38 16.47
C MET A 87 -0.91 18.99 17.03
N ALA A 88 -1.77 18.42 17.89
CA ALA A 88 -1.59 17.04 18.37
C ALA A 88 -1.71 16.07 17.20
N ASN A 89 -0.90 15.03 17.22
CA ASN A 89 -1.05 13.94 16.25
C ASN A 89 -2.12 12.95 16.73
N THR A 90 -2.92 12.49 15.80
CA THR A 90 -3.94 11.47 16.02
C THR A 90 -4.06 10.56 14.80
N ILE A 91 -4.92 9.55 14.88
CA ILE A 91 -5.16 8.64 13.77
C ILE A 91 -6.64 8.60 13.38
N MET A 92 -6.88 8.24 12.11
CA MET A 92 -8.18 7.83 11.59
C MET A 92 -8.05 6.43 11.00
N LEU A 93 -9.04 5.57 11.24
CA LEU A 93 -9.08 4.22 10.71
C LEU A 93 -9.95 4.14 9.46
N GLY A 94 -9.48 3.36 8.48
CA GLY A 94 -10.20 3.08 7.24
C GLY A 94 -10.30 1.58 6.96
N ASN A 95 -11.27 1.21 6.15
CA ASN A 95 -11.45 -0.17 5.67
C ASN A 95 -10.40 -0.50 4.59
N GLY A 96 -9.15 -0.57 5.01
CA GLY A 96 -7.95 -0.59 4.18
C GLY A 96 -7.47 0.83 3.85
N SER A 97 -6.23 0.92 3.31
CA SER A 97 -5.67 2.18 2.83
C SER A 97 -6.47 2.79 1.67
N ASP A 98 -7.14 1.96 0.86
CA ASP A 98 -7.91 2.43 -0.28
C ASP A 98 -9.08 3.34 0.15
N GLU A 99 -9.79 3.01 1.24
CA GLU A 99 -10.83 3.87 1.80
C GLU A 99 -10.24 5.20 2.32
N LEU A 100 -9.07 5.17 2.94
CA LEU A 100 -8.39 6.39 3.42
C LEU A 100 -8.00 7.31 2.26
N ILE A 101 -7.45 6.75 1.18
CA ILE A 101 -7.13 7.52 -0.04
C ILE A 101 -8.42 8.13 -0.61
N GLN A 102 -9.51 7.36 -0.65
CA GLN A 102 -10.79 7.83 -1.15
C GLN A 102 -11.38 8.96 -0.28
N ILE A 103 -11.34 8.83 1.04
CA ILE A 103 -11.79 9.86 1.98
C ILE A 103 -10.99 11.16 1.78
N MET A 104 -9.66 11.09 1.74
CA MET A 104 -8.80 12.26 1.50
C MET A 104 -9.12 12.92 0.14
N ALA A 105 -9.26 12.12 -0.90
CA ALA A 105 -9.61 12.61 -2.23
C ALA A 105 -10.99 13.29 -2.26
N MET A 106 -12.00 12.68 -1.63
CA MET A 106 -13.35 13.26 -1.51
C MET A 106 -13.33 14.58 -0.72
N ALA A 107 -12.53 14.67 0.34
CA ALA A 107 -12.44 15.88 1.17
C ALA A 107 -11.92 17.10 0.39
N VAL A 108 -11.02 16.86 -0.56
CA VAL A 108 -10.43 17.95 -1.35
C VAL A 108 -11.07 18.11 -2.73
N ALA A 109 -12.03 17.26 -3.11
CA ALA A 109 -12.60 17.23 -4.44
C ALA A 109 -13.31 18.54 -4.81
N GLN A 110 -12.73 19.25 -5.77
CA GLN A 110 -13.27 20.45 -6.41
C GLN A 110 -12.83 20.45 -7.88
N PRO A 111 -13.59 21.07 -8.80
CA PRO A 111 -13.18 21.18 -10.20
C PRO A 111 -11.76 21.75 -10.36
N GLY A 112 -10.92 21.06 -11.12
CA GLY A 112 -9.54 21.47 -11.41
C GLY A 112 -8.53 21.18 -10.30
N ARG A 113 -8.94 20.63 -9.13
CA ARG A 113 -8.00 20.15 -8.11
C ARG A 113 -7.34 18.85 -8.54
N LYS A 114 -6.12 18.65 -8.07
CA LYS A 114 -5.24 17.59 -8.55
C LYS A 114 -4.69 16.73 -7.42
N ILE A 115 -4.49 15.44 -7.75
CA ILE A 115 -3.64 14.51 -7.02
C ILE A 115 -2.36 14.33 -7.83
N LEU A 116 -1.21 14.35 -7.17
CA LEU A 116 0.09 14.11 -7.78
C LEU A 116 0.74 12.88 -7.15
N ALA A 117 1.38 12.04 -7.96
CA ALA A 117 2.20 10.94 -7.49
C ALA A 117 3.31 10.60 -8.50
N PRO A 118 4.44 10.01 -8.06
CA PRO A 118 5.41 9.41 -8.96
C PRO A 118 4.81 8.23 -9.75
N GLU A 119 5.19 8.09 -11.02
CA GLU A 119 4.83 6.95 -11.86
C GLU A 119 6.08 6.21 -12.40
N PRO A 120 6.10 4.86 -12.33
CA PRO A 120 5.04 3.98 -11.85
C PRO A 120 4.87 4.02 -10.33
N GLY A 121 3.63 4.03 -9.89
CA GLY A 121 3.26 4.07 -8.48
C GLY A 121 2.06 3.14 -8.18
N PHE A 122 1.49 3.26 -7.00
CA PHE A 122 0.29 2.48 -6.64
C PHE A 122 -0.92 2.94 -7.46
N VAL A 123 -1.47 2.02 -8.23
CA VAL A 123 -2.52 2.30 -9.24
C VAL A 123 -3.77 2.97 -8.66
N MET A 124 -4.07 2.74 -7.38
CA MET A 124 -5.28 3.29 -6.75
C MET A 124 -5.25 4.82 -6.60
N TYR A 125 -4.07 5.46 -6.59
CA TYR A 125 -4.03 6.93 -6.55
C TYR A 125 -4.70 7.55 -7.78
N ASN A 126 -4.38 7.05 -8.98
CA ASN A 126 -4.99 7.51 -10.23
C ASN A 126 -6.46 7.07 -10.33
N MET A 127 -6.76 5.80 -9.99
CA MET A 127 -8.14 5.30 -10.03
C MET A 127 -9.06 6.10 -9.12
N ILE A 128 -8.65 6.37 -7.88
CA ILE A 128 -9.45 7.13 -6.91
C ILE A 128 -9.58 8.60 -7.34
N ALA A 129 -8.54 9.21 -7.92
CA ALA A 129 -8.65 10.54 -8.53
C ALA A 129 -9.78 10.56 -9.57
N THR A 130 -9.82 9.58 -10.48
CA THR A 130 -10.90 9.41 -11.47
C THR A 130 -12.26 9.21 -10.80
N PHE A 131 -12.36 8.38 -9.76
CA PHE A 131 -13.63 8.12 -9.06
C PHE A 131 -14.18 9.38 -8.40
N THR A 132 -13.32 10.22 -7.85
CA THR A 132 -13.69 11.44 -7.13
C THR A 132 -13.79 12.68 -8.03
N GLY A 133 -13.42 12.57 -9.32
CA GLY A 133 -13.46 13.67 -10.28
C GLY A 133 -12.31 14.66 -10.12
N LEU A 134 -11.20 14.21 -9.53
CA LEU A 134 -9.96 14.96 -9.47
C LEU A 134 -9.08 14.65 -10.67
N ASP A 135 -8.28 15.62 -11.10
CA ASP A 135 -7.23 15.38 -12.10
C ASP A 135 -6.05 14.64 -11.45
N PHE A 136 -5.47 13.69 -12.17
CA PHE A 136 -4.25 13.00 -11.74
C PHE A 136 -3.03 13.52 -12.51
N VAL A 137 -1.96 13.81 -11.80
CA VAL A 137 -0.67 14.22 -12.36
C VAL A 137 0.37 13.17 -11.98
N GLY A 138 0.72 12.31 -12.93
CA GLY A 138 1.80 11.34 -12.80
C GLY A 138 3.14 11.98 -13.17
N VAL A 139 4.14 11.91 -12.29
CA VAL A 139 5.51 12.36 -12.57
C VAL A 139 6.39 11.14 -12.81
N PRO A 140 6.95 10.97 -14.02
CA PRO A 140 7.75 9.80 -14.34
C PRO A 140 8.98 9.65 -13.43
N LEU A 141 9.20 8.44 -12.91
CA LEU A 141 10.44 8.06 -12.26
C LEU A 141 11.55 7.90 -13.30
N LYS A 142 12.81 8.04 -12.86
CA LYS A 142 13.98 7.74 -13.69
C LYS A 142 14.06 6.25 -14.03
N GLU A 143 14.98 5.87 -14.91
CA GLU A 143 15.18 4.46 -15.32
C GLU A 143 15.60 3.51 -14.18
N ASP A 144 16.21 4.06 -13.13
CA ASP A 144 16.60 3.36 -11.91
C ASP A 144 15.50 3.39 -10.82
N PHE A 145 14.34 3.96 -11.16
CA PHE A 145 13.19 4.19 -10.29
C PHE A 145 13.43 5.19 -9.14
N SER A 146 14.47 6.01 -9.20
CA SER A 146 14.62 7.19 -8.33
C SER A 146 13.70 8.32 -8.78
N LEU A 147 13.41 9.28 -7.86
CA LEU A 147 12.64 10.46 -8.19
C LEU A 147 13.41 11.36 -9.19
N ASP A 148 12.71 11.85 -10.20
CA ASP A 148 13.19 13.02 -10.94
C ASP A 148 12.77 14.29 -10.18
N MET A 149 13.64 14.75 -9.28
CA MET A 149 13.33 15.88 -8.41
C MET A 149 13.08 17.17 -9.18
N SER A 150 13.74 17.37 -10.34
CA SER A 150 13.49 18.54 -11.20
C SER A 150 12.06 18.52 -11.74
N ALA A 151 11.65 17.38 -12.30
CA ALA A 151 10.29 17.19 -12.80
C ALA A 151 9.25 17.25 -11.67
N MET A 152 9.56 16.66 -10.51
CA MET A 152 8.66 16.64 -9.36
C MET A 152 8.39 18.06 -8.82
N LEU A 153 9.43 18.85 -8.58
CA LEU A 153 9.28 20.21 -8.06
C LEU A 153 8.60 21.14 -9.08
N GLU A 154 8.90 20.98 -10.37
CA GLU A 154 8.21 21.75 -11.41
C GLU A 154 6.73 21.36 -11.50
N ALA A 155 6.39 20.08 -11.41
CA ALA A 155 4.99 19.60 -11.39
C ALA A 155 4.22 20.14 -10.16
N ILE A 156 4.84 20.16 -8.97
CA ILE A 156 4.24 20.77 -7.77
C ILE A 156 3.95 22.24 -7.98
N LYS A 157 4.93 22.99 -8.51
CA LYS A 157 4.80 24.42 -8.76
C LYS A 157 3.71 24.75 -9.80
N VAL A 158 3.66 23.99 -10.91
CA VAL A 158 2.74 24.25 -12.02
C VAL A 158 1.32 23.80 -11.68
N HIS A 159 1.18 22.66 -11.03
CA HIS A 159 -0.12 22.04 -10.83
C HIS A 159 -0.74 22.32 -9.45
N GLN A 160 0.03 22.75 -8.47
CA GLN A 160 -0.41 23.04 -7.09
C GLN A 160 -1.35 21.94 -6.56
N PRO A 161 -0.90 20.66 -6.50
CA PRO A 161 -1.75 19.55 -6.14
C PRO A 161 -2.27 19.70 -4.71
N ALA A 162 -3.53 19.32 -4.48
CA ALA A 162 -4.10 19.29 -3.13
C ALA A 162 -3.56 18.12 -2.31
N LEU A 163 -3.26 16.99 -2.97
CA LEU A 163 -2.67 15.79 -2.36
C LEU A 163 -1.48 15.32 -3.20
N ILE A 164 -0.40 14.95 -2.52
CA ILE A 164 0.76 14.28 -3.10
C ILE A 164 0.92 12.94 -2.38
N PHE A 165 0.90 11.84 -3.12
CA PHE A 165 1.14 10.51 -2.56
C PHE A 165 2.54 10.02 -2.90
N LEU A 166 3.27 9.59 -1.87
CA LEU A 166 4.61 9.00 -1.98
C LEU A 166 4.58 7.62 -1.31
N ALA A 167 4.50 6.55 -2.10
CA ALA A 167 4.59 5.20 -1.56
C ALA A 167 6.02 4.91 -1.10
N TYR A 168 6.18 4.45 0.14
CA TYR A 168 7.45 4.32 0.83
C TYR A 168 7.55 3.05 1.68
N PRO A 169 8.04 1.94 1.14
CA PRO A 169 8.58 1.68 -0.22
C PRO A 169 7.57 1.84 -1.36
N ASN A 170 8.09 2.23 -2.53
CA ASN A 170 7.24 2.39 -3.71
C ASN A 170 6.74 1.03 -4.25
N ASN A 171 5.54 1.01 -4.77
CA ASN A 171 4.96 -0.14 -5.47
C ASN A 171 4.66 0.29 -6.91
N PRO A 172 5.23 -0.39 -7.94
CA PRO A 172 5.75 -1.77 -7.93
C PRO A 172 7.29 -1.89 -7.83
N THR A 173 8.02 -0.84 -7.59
CA THR A 173 9.48 -0.81 -7.76
C THR A 173 10.26 -1.31 -6.54
N GLY A 174 9.67 -1.24 -5.34
CA GLY A 174 10.20 -1.77 -4.09
C GLY A 174 11.28 -0.91 -3.41
N ASN A 175 11.76 0.16 -4.05
CA ASN A 175 12.77 1.06 -3.50
C ASN A 175 12.18 2.07 -2.51
N LEU A 176 13.03 2.64 -1.67
CA LEU A 176 12.76 3.85 -0.90
C LEU A 176 13.25 5.06 -1.70
N PHE A 177 12.48 6.13 -1.69
CA PHE A 177 12.97 7.44 -2.11
C PHE A 177 13.89 8.01 -1.02
N ALA A 178 14.82 8.91 -1.38
CA ALA A 178 15.71 9.52 -0.41
C ALA A 178 14.91 10.44 0.55
N GLU A 179 15.23 10.40 1.84
CA GLU A 179 14.49 11.17 2.85
C GLU A 179 14.59 12.68 2.61
N ASP A 180 15.76 13.16 2.17
CA ASP A 180 15.97 14.57 1.83
C ASP A 180 15.17 15.01 0.59
N GLU A 181 14.93 14.12 -0.37
CA GLU A 181 14.03 14.37 -1.52
C GLU A 181 12.59 14.53 -1.05
N ILE A 182 12.11 13.66 -0.15
CA ILE A 182 10.76 13.77 0.43
C ILE A 182 10.62 15.06 1.24
N VAL A 183 11.65 15.47 1.99
CA VAL A 183 11.68 16.74 2.71
C VAL A 183 11.60 17.93 1.76
N GLN A 184 12.29 17.91 0.63
CA GLN A 184 12.18 18.95 -0.38
C GLN A 184 10.74 19.05 -0.94
N ILE A 185 10.09 17.91 -1.19
CA ILE A 185 8.68 17.87 -1.62
C ILE A 185 7.76 18.46 -0.55
N LEU A 186 7.93 18.08 0.73
CA LEU A 186 7.16 18.63 1.85
C LEU A 186 7.27 20.15 1.95
N ASN A 187 8.47 20.69 1.77
CA ASN A 187 8.72 22.13 1.81
C ASN A 187 8.21 22.90 0.58
N ALA A 188 8.11 22.21 -0.57
CA ALA A 188 7.65 22.85 -1.81
C ALA A 188 6.12 22.77 -1.99
N ALA A 189 5.46 21.83 -1.33
CA ALA A 189 4.03 21.58 -1.48
C ALA A 189 3.20 22.52 -0.60
N GLU A 190 2.22 23.21 -1.21
CA GLU A 190 1.16 23.92 -0.49
C GLU A 190 0.03 22.98 -0.04
N GLY A 191 -0.11 21.82 -0.71
CA GLY A 191 -1.06 20.75 -0.38
C GLY A 191 -0.47 19.74 0.60
N LEU A 192 -1.27 18.72 0.93
CA LEU A 192 -0.86 17.63 1.82
C LEU A 192 0.05 16.63 1.12
N VAL A 193 1.05 16.17 1.82
CA VAL A 193 1.96 15.10 1.37
C VAL A 193 1.70 13.85 2.23
N ILE A 194 1.26 12.79 1.59
CA ILE A 194 0.97 11.51 2.23
C ILE A 194 2.11 10.55 1.94
N VAL A 195 2.87 10.19 2.98
CA VAL A 195 3.86 9.12 2.91
C VAL A 195 3.13 7.81 3.19
N ASP A 196 2.95 7.00 2.13
CA ASP A 196 2.25 5.73 2.21
C ASP A 196 3.23 4.62 2.57
N GLU A 197 3.21 4.23 3.84
CA GLU A 197 4.06 3.21 4.44
C GLU A 197 3.38 1.83 4.50
N ALA A 198 2.60 1.46 3.47
CA ALA A 198 1.91 0.17 3.44
C ALA A 198 2.86 -1.03 3.61
N TYR A 199 4.13 -0.90 3.21
CA TYR A 199 5.17 -1.92 3.33
C TYR A 199 6.13 -1.69 4.51
N HIS A 200 5.76 -0.85 5.48
CA HIS A 200 6.56 -0.50 6.66
C HIS A 200 7.18 -1.70 7.38
N PRO A 201 6.52 -2.89 7.56
CA PRO A 201 7.13 -4.01 8.27
C PRO A 201 8.43 -4.53 7.65
N PHE A 202 8.69 -4.19 6.38
CA PHE A 202 9.86 -4.64 5.62
C PHE A 202 10.89 -3.55 5.35
N ALA A 203 10.53 -2.27 5.52
CA ALA A 203 11.29 -1.11 5.05
C ALA A 203 12.47 -0.76 5.97
N CYS A 204 12.32 -0.93 7.28
CA CYS A 204 13.27 -0.46 8.31
C CYS A 204 13.54 1.06 8.22
N SER A 205 12.59 1.82 7.74
CA SER A 205 12.60 3.29 7.65
C SER A 205 11.16 3.82 7.72
N SER A 206 10.96 5.04 8.26
CA SER A 206 9.62 5.60 8.46
C SER A 206 9.66 7.11 8.61
N PHE A 207 8.62 7.77 8.12
CA PHE A 207 8.29 9.17 8.38
C PHE A 207 7.37 9.36 9.59
N MET A 208 6.87 8.29 10.21
CA MET A 208 6.01 8.39 11.40
C MET A 208 6.65 9.22 12.53
N PRO A 209 7.96 9.05 12.88
CA PRO A 209 8.60 9.86 13.91
C PRO A 209 8.70 11.34 13.57
N ARG A 210 8.51 11.71 12.30
CA ARG A 210 8.61 13.09 11.80
C ARG A 210 7.26 13.83 11.76
N LEU A 211 6.17 13.17 12.20
CA LEU A 211 4.88 13.83 12.38
C LEU A 211 5.02 14.97 13.40
N GLY A 212 4.52 16.15 13.02
CA GLY A 212 4.67 17.38 13.78
C GLY A 212 5.88 18.24 13.37
N GLU A 213 6.81 17.75 12.55
CA GLU A 213 7.85 18.58 11.93
C GLU A 213 7.30 19.42 10.77
N PHE A 214 6.32 18.88 10.05
CA PHE A 214 5.70 19.51 8.88
C PHE A 214 4.18 19.53 9.03
N ASP A 215 3.58 20.68 8.84
CA ASP A 215 2.13 20.89 8.99
C ASP A 215 1.30 20.15 7.94
N ASN A 216 1.91 19.77 6.84
CA ASN A 216 1.31 19.10 5.68
C ASN A 216 1.72 17.65 5.53
N LEU A 217 2.45 17.06 6.49
CA LEU A 217 2.82 15.64 6.47
C LEU A 217 1.71 14.79 7.07
N LEU A 218 1.30 13.77 6.32
CA LEU A 218 0.48 12.65 6.82
C LEU A 218 1.20 11.33 6.54
N VAL A 219 1.05 10.36 7.44
CA VAL A 219 1.59 9.02 7.25
C VAL A 219 0.45 8.01 7.22
N MET A 220 0.40 7.21 6.16
CA MET A 220 -0.61 6.17 5.99
C MET A 220 0.03 4.80 6.12
N ARG A 221 -0.60 3.88 6.87
CA ARG A 221 -0.19 2.48 7.04
C ARG A 221 -1.36 1.53 6.90
N THR A 222 -1.06 0.26 6.76
CA THR A 222 -2.04 -0.83 6.78
C THR A 222 -1.50 -2.03 7.54
N VAL A 223 -2.38 -2.79 8.19
CA VAL A 223 -2.01 -4.08 8.78
C VAL A 223 -2.00 -5.23 7.75
N SER A 224 -2.43 -4.94 6.52
CA SER A 224 -2.54 -5.97 5.46
C SER A 224 -1.22 -6.68 5.19
N LYS A 225 -0.10 -5.94 5.17
CA LYS A 225 1.19 -6.51 4.78
C LYS A 225 1.94 -7.20 5.93
N MET A 226 1.53 -6.96 7.16
CA MET A 226 2.07 -7.69 8.31
C MET A 226 1.48 -9.09 8.52
N GLY A 227 0.41 -9.45 7.81
CA GLY A 227 -0.23 -10.77 7.91
C GLY A 227 -1.73 -10.72 8.18
N LEU A 228 -2.34 -9.54 8.11
CA LEU A 228 -3.74 -9.31 8.45
C LEU A 228 -4.52 -8.72 7.26
N ALA A 229 -4.19 -9.15 6.03
CA ALA A 229 -4.80 -8.63 4.81
C ALA A 229 -6.33 -8.78 4.77
N GLY A 230 -6.85 -9.88 5.32
CA GLY A 230 -8.28 -10.17 5.40
C GLY A 230 -9.06 -9.22 6.31
N LEU A 231 -8.41 -8.51 7.24
CA LEU A 231 -9.07 -7.55 8.13
C LEU A 231 -9.44 -6.24 7.45
N ARG A 232 -8.88 -5.95 6.28
CA ARG A 232 -9.11 -4.68 5.58
C ARG A 232 -8.98 -3.47 6.50
N LEU A 233 -7.87 -3.35 7.23
CA LEU A 233 -7.65 -2.27 8.18
C LEU A 233 -6.43 -1.43 7.77
N GLY A 234 -6.67 -0.14 7.62
CA GLY A 234 -5.66 0.91 7.41
C GLY A 234 -5.77 2.00 8.45
N LEU A 235 -4.71 2.77 8.60
CA LEU A 235 -4.68 3.97 9.44
C LEU A 235 -4.01 5.13 8.70
N LEU A 236 -4.51 6.33 8.97
CA LEU A 236 -3.92 7.60 8.57
C LEU A 236 -3.55 8.36 9.84
N ALA A 237 -2.29 8.72 9.98
CA ALA A 237 -1.76 9.48 11.12
C ALA A 237 -1.34 10.89 10.70
N GLY A 238 -1.60 11.86 11.54
CA GLY A 238 -1.19 13.24 11.29
C GLY A 238 -1.79 14.25 12.26
N PRO A 239 -1.58 15.57 12.01
CA PRO A 239 -2.15 16.61 12.84
C PRO A 239 -3.67 16.55 12.91
N GLU A 240 -4.22 16.70 14.12
CA GLU A 240 -5.67 16.64 14.42
C GLU A 240 -6.49 17.54 13.48
N LYS A 241 -5.97 18.73 13.15
CA LYS A 241 -6.63 19.67 12.24
C LYS A 241 -7.01 19.07 10.89
N TRP A 242 -6.23 18.10 10.38
CA TRP A 242 -6.51 17.40 9.12
C TRP A 242 -7.35 16.16 9.33
N ILE A 243 -7.00 15.36 10.33
CA ILE A 243 -7.70 14.12 10.64
C ILE A 243 -9.17 14.39 10.97
N ALA A 244 -9.46 15.44 11.76
CA ALA A 244 -10.84 15.82 12.09
C ALA A 244 -11.68 16.23 10.85
N GLU A 245 -11.07 16.86 9.84
CA GLU A 245 -11.79 17.19 8.60
C GLU A 245 -12.11 15.93 7.77
N PHE A 246 -11.19 14.97 7.72
CA PHE A 246 -11.41 13.70 7.02
C PHE A 246 -12.42 12.81 7.75
N ASP A 247 -12.43 12.83 9.08
CA ASP A 247 -13.38 12.06 9.89
C ASP A 247 -14.84 12.45 9.64
N LYS A 248 -15.12 13.69 9.21
CA LYS A 248 -16.47 14.14 8.82
C LYS A 248 -17.04 13.39 7.61
N ILE A 249 -16.17 12.80 6.79
CA ILE A 249 -16.56 12.09 5.55
C ILE A 249 -16.54 10.59 5.78
N ARG A 250 -15.81 10.11 6.77
CA ARG A 250 -15.80 8.69 7.14
C ARG A 250 -17.20 8.24 7.54
N LEU A 251 -17.67 7.17 6.90
CA LEU A 251 -18.98 6.61 7.25
C LEU A 251 -18.93 6.00 8.66
N PRO A 252 -20.01 6.16 9.46
CA PRO A 252 -20.05 5.56 10.80
C PRO A 252 -19.96 4.03 10.72
N TYR A 253 -19.31 3.43 11.72
CA TYR A 253 -19.18 1.98 11.82
C TYR A 253 -18.38 1.32 10.67
N ASN A 254 -17.53 2.07 9.97
CA ASN A 254 -16.75 1.56 8.84
C ASN A 254 -15.85 0.39 9.20
N ILE A 255 -15.37 0.29 10.44
CA ILE A 255 -14.58 -0.84 10.93
C ILE A 255 -15.52 -1.81 11.66
N ASN A 256 -15.76 -2.98 11.08
CA ASN A 256 -16.66 -3.98 11.64
C ASN A 256 -16.11 -4.60 12.94
N ILE A 257 -17.01 -5.21 13.75
CA ILE A 257 -16.67 -5.76 15.08
C ILE A 257 -15.60 -6.85 15.01
N LEU A 258 -15.62 -7.72 14.00
CA LEU A 258 -14.65 -8.80 13.87
C LEU A 258 -13.26 -8.26 13.57
N THR A 259 -13.17 -7.22 12.74
CA THR A 259 -11.92 -6.50 12.49
C THR A 259 -11.39 -5.85 13.76
N GLN A 260 -12.25 -5.15 14.54
CA GLN A 260 -11.84 -4.50 15.79
C GLN A 260 -11.27 -5.52 16.77
N VAL A 261 -12.02 -6.58 17.08
CA VAL A 261 -11.61 -7.63 18.04
C VAL A 261 -10.34 -8.35 17.57
N THR A 262 -10.27 -8.72 16.28
CA THR A 262 -9.12 -9.46 15.75
C THR A 262 -7.86 -8.60 15.70
N ALA A 263 -7.97 -7.33 15.30
CA ALA A 263 -6.83 -6.44 15.26
C ALA A 263 -6.28 -6.11 16.65
N GLU A 264 -7.16 -5.86 17.64
CA GLU A 264 -6.75 -5.69 19.03
C GLU A 264 -6.02 -6.92 19.57
N PHE A 265 -6.51 -8.12 19.26
CA PHE A 265 -5.86 -9.37 19.65
C PHE A 265 -4.50 -9.52 18.97
N ALA A 266 -4.44 -9.38 17.66
CA ALA A 266 -3.21 -9.54 16.87
C ALA A 266 -2.12 -8.56 17.31
N LEU A 267 -2.47 -7.32 17.62
CA LEU A 267 -1.50 -6.31 18.07
C LEU A 267 -0.97 -6.56 19.49
N LYS A 268 -1.70 -7.31 20.34
CA LYS A 268 -1.14 -7.79 21.62
C LYS A 268 -0.07 -8.87 21.42
N HIS A 269 -0.10 -9.56 20.30
CA HIS A 269 0.85 -10.60 19.89
C HIS A 269 1.70 -10.15 18.69
N ALA A 270 2.01 -8.86 18.63
CA ALA A 270 2.71 -8.24 17.50
C ALA A 270 4.09 -8.86 17.23
N ASP A 271 4.75 -9.42 18.26
CA ASP A 271 6.03 -10.12 18.17
C ASP A 271 5.99 -11.29 17.18
N VAL A 272 4.87 -12.00 17.06
CA VAL A 272 4.69 -13.08 16.09
C VAL A 272 4.77 -12.54 14.65
N PHE A 273 4.08 -11.45 14.37
CA PHE A 273 4.07 -10.83 13.05
C PHE A 273 5.41 -10.18 12.71
N GLU A 274 6.09 -9.60 13.70
CA GLU A 274 7.45 -9.06 13.55
C GLU A 274 8.47 -10.15 13.23
N GLN A 275 8.37 -11.33 13.88
CA GLN A 275 9.19 -12.50 13.54
C GLN A 275 8.95 -12.96 12.10
N GLN A 276 7.68 -13.07 11.68
CA GLN A 276 7.32 -13.42 10.31
C GLN A 276 7.87 -12.40 9.31
N ALA A 277 7.74 -11.10 9.60
CA ALA A 277 8.31 -10.04 8.77
C ALA A 277 9.85 -10.15 8.70
N GLY A 278 10.50 -10.52 9.81
CA GLY A 278 11.94 -10.81 9.84
C GLY A 278 12.35 -11.96 8.92
N ILE A 279 11.59 -13.05 8.91
CA ILE A 279 11.81 -14.17 7.99
C ILE A 279 11.63 -13.74 6.54
N ILE A 280 10.57 -12.98 6.23
CA ILE A 280 10.30 -12.48 4.88
C ILE A 280 11.44 -11.56 4.41
N ARG A 281 11.99 -10.68 5.27
CA ARG A 281 13.17 -9.86 4.93
C ARG A 281 14.37 -10.73 4.57
N GLY A 282 14.65 -11.78 5.33
CA GLY A 282 15.72 -12.74 5.03
C GLY A 282 15.49 -13.49 3.72
N GLN A 283 14.24 -13.91 3.46
CA GLN A 283 13.84 -14.57 2.22
C GLN A 283 13.92 -13.62 1.02
N ARG A 284 13.58 -12.35 1.17
CA ARG A 284 13.77 -11.33 0.13
C ARG A 284 15.24 -11.24 -0.30
N ASP A 285 16.14 -11.17 0.67
CA ASP A 285 17.56 -11.01 0.41
C ASP A 285 18.15 -12.28 -0.25
N TRP A 286 17.67 -13.46 0.12
CA TRP A 286 17.99 -14.71 -0.55
C TRP A 286 17.45 -14.74 -1.99
N LEU A 287 16.15 -14.45 -2.18
CA LEU A 287 15.50 -14.46 -3.48
C LEU A 287 16.10 -13.43 -4.45
N PHE A 288 16.50 -12.27 -3.95
CA PHE A 288 17.23 -11.27 -4.73
C PHE A 288 18.53 -11.83 -5.31
N LYS A 289 19.31 -12.57 -4.51
CA LYS A 289 20.56 -13.21 -4.96
C LYS A 289 20.30 -14.29 -6.01
N GLU A 290 19.32 -15.15 -5.77
CA GLU A 290 18.96 -16.23 -6.69
C GLU A 290 18.50 -15.64 -8.05
N LEU A 291 17.60 -14.67 -8.04
CA LEU A 291 17.13 -14.02 -9.27
C LEU A 291 18.26 -13.28 -10.00
N SER A 292 19.19 -12.66 -9.27
CA SER A 292 20.35 -11.97 -9.86
C SER A 292 21.38 -12.92 -10.47
N SER A 293 21.28 -14.21 -10.22
CA SER A 293 22.15 -15.22 -10.86
C SER A 293 21.72 -15.54 -12.32
N PHE A 294 20.51 -15.19 -12.71
CA PHE A 294 20.05 -15.30 -14.09
C PHE A 294 20.53 -14.10 -14.91
N SER A 295 21.40 -14.33 -15.90
CA SER A 295 21.94 -13.25 -16.75
C SER A 295 20.86 -12.50 -17.56
N GLN A 296 19.74 -13.17 -17.78
CA GLN A 296 18.57 -12.65 -18.52
C GLN A 296 17.77 -11.62 -17.72
N PHE A 297 18.07 -11.40 -16.42
CA PHE A 297 17.32 -10.49 -15.57
C PHE A 297 18.17 -9.34 -15.06
N LYS A 298 17.60 -8.14 -15.07
CA LYS A 298 18.01 -7.02 -14.23
C LYS A 298 17.09 -6.99 -13.02
N VAL A 299 17.60 -7.33 -11.84
CA VAL A 299 16.83 -7.35 -10.59
C VAL A 299 17.03 -6.05 -9.84
N PHE A 300 15.94 -5.44 -9.36
CA PHE A 300 16.00 -4.17 -8.64
C PHE A 300 15.98 -4.41 -7.13
N PRO A 301 16.84 -3.70 -6.35
CA PRO A 301 16.84 -3.79 -4.88
C PRO A 301 15.48 -3.39 -4.30
N SER A 302 15.02 -4.13 -3.29
CA SER A 302 13.72 -3.89 -2.65
C SER A 302 13.83 -3.73 -1.14
N ARG A 303 12.96 -2.90 -0.59
CA ARG A 303 12.69 -2.71 0.84
C ARG A 303 11.25 -3.10 1.20
N ALA A 304 10.52 -3.73 0.27
CA ALA A 304 9.18 -4.28 0.47
C ALA A 304 9.22 -5.81 0.60
N ASN A 305 8.06 -6.46 0.62
CA ASN A 305 7.94 -7.92 0.55
C ASN A 305 7.73 -8.43 -0.89
N PHE A 306 8.29 -7.75 -1.85
CA PHE A 306 8.30 -8.15 -3.26
C PHE A 306 9.57 -7.64 -3.94
N ILE A 307 9.88 -8.22 -5.09
CA ILE A 307 11.02 -7.84 -5.93
C ILE A 307 10.49 -7.54 -7.33
N LEU A 308 10.94 -6.42 -7.91
CA LEU A 308 10.76 -6.11 -9.32
C LEU A 308 12.00 -6.58 -10.08
N LEU A 309 11.78 -7.24 -11.22
CA LEU A 309 12.84 -7.55 -12.17
C LEU A 309 12.44 -7.13 -13.59
N ARG A 310 13.42 -6.87 -14.43
CA ARG A 310 13.24 -6.65 -15.86
C ARG A 310 13.89 -7.78 -16.64
N VAL A 311 13.16 -8.35 -17.58
CA VAL A 311 13.64 -9.32 -18.54
C VAL A 311 14.48 -8.59 -19.59
N LEU A 312 15.74 -8.99 -19.73
CA LEU A 312 16.71 -8.44 -20.70
C LEU A 312 16.74 -9.25 -21.99
N GLU A 313 16.53 -10.57 -21.87
CA GLU A 313 16.52 -11.52 -22.99
C GLU A 313 15.23 -12.37 -22.89
N GLY A 314 14.45 -12.44 -23.97
CA GLY A 314 13.15 -13.09 -24.01
C GLY A 314 11.97 -12.13 -23.85
N ASP A 315 10.80 -12.65 -23.53
CA ASP A 315 9.57 -11.88 -23.33
C ASP A 315 8.98 -12.11 -21.93
N ALA A 316 8.68 -11.02 -21.20
CA ALA A 316 8.15 -11.09 -19.84
C ALA A 316 6.79 -11.78 -19.77
N SER A 317 5.94 -11.65 -20.81
CA SER A 317 4.63 -12.29 -20.82
C SER A 317 4.75 -13.78 -21.08
N GLU A 318 5.70 -14.23 -21.90
CA GLU A 318 5.97 -15.66 -22.12
C GLU A 318 6.50 -16.31 -20.83
N ILE A 319 7.42 -15.66 -20.12
CA ILE A 319 7.91 -16.13 -18.81
C ILE A 319 6.77 -16.19 -17.79
N PHE A 320 5.91 -15.18 -17.75
CA PHE A 320 4.75 -15.14 -16.86
C PHE A 320 3.79 -16.30 -17.14
N GLU A 321 3.42 -16.57 -18.39
CA GLU A 321 2.54 -17.69 -18.75
C GLU A 321 3.22 -19.04 -18.48
N GLY A 322 4.52 -19.18 -18.78
CA GLY A 322 5.28 -20.38 -18.46
C GLY A 322 5.33 -20.67 -16.96
N LEU A 323 5.45 -19.65 -16.10
CA LEU A 323 5.38 -19.81 -14.65
C LEU A 323 3.99 -20.26 -14.19
N LYS A 324 2.92 -19.73 -14.79
CA LYS A 324 1.55 -20.17 -14.51
C LYS A 324 1.36 -21.65 -14.86
N GLU A 325 1.87 -22.11 -16.00
CA GLU A 325 1.85 -23.51 -16.40
C GLU A 325 2.62 -24.42 -15.42
N GLN A 326 3.63 -23.85 -14.71
CA GLN A 326 4.35 -24.54 -13.64
C GLN A 326 3.67 -24.39 -12.26
N GLY A 327 2.47 -23.79 -12.19
CA GLY A 327 1.71 -23.62 -10.95
C GLY A 327 2.19 -22.46 -10.07
N VAL A 328 2.86 -21.44 -10.64
CA VAL A 328 3.32 -20.26 -9.89
C VAL A 328 2.71 -18.99 -10.49
N LEU A 329 1.93 -18.27 -9.71
CA LEU A 329 1.32 -17.00 -10.09
C LEU A 329 2.13 -15.82 -9.55
N ILE A 330 2.69 -14.99 -10.45
CA ILE A 330 3.36 -13.73 -10.13
C ILE A 330 2.59 -12.54 -10.75
N LYS A 331 3.08 -11.33 -10.63
CA LYS A 331 2.47 -10.17 -11.29
C LYS A 331 3.22 -9.82 -12.58
N ASN A 332 2.54 -9.91 -13.72
CA ASN A 332 3.02 -9.34 -14.96
C ASN A 332 2.80 -7.81 -14.94
N SER A 333 3.90 -7.04 -14.83
CA SER A 333 3.89 -5.58 -14.88
C SER A 333 4.16 -5.03 -16.28
N HIS A 334 4.57 -5.88 -17.23
CA HIS A 334 4.84 -5.52 -18.63
C HIS A 334 3.63 -4.81 -19.28
N SER A 335 2.42 -5.29 -19.00
CA SER A 335 1.19 -4.75 -19.57
C SER A 335 0.89 -3.29 -19.21
N ALA A 336 1.53 -2.75 -18.16
CA ALA A 336 1.41 -1.34 -17.80
C ALA A 336 2.21 -0.42 -18.76
N GLY A 337 3.15 -0.98 -19.52
CA GLY A 337 3.96 -0.24 -20.50
C GLY A 337 4.97 0.74 -19.89
N GLY A 338 5.48 1.65 -20.70
CA GLY A 338 6.43 2.68 -20.26
C GLY A 338 7.68 2.05 -19.63
N VAL A 339 8.10 2.61 -18.48
CA VAL A 339 9.28 2.13 -17.76
C VAL A 339 9.09 0.74 -17.12
N LEU A 340 7.86 0.20 -17.10
CA LEU A 340 7.56 -1.17 -16.65
C LEU A 340 7.57 -2.20 -17.80
N THR A 341 7.86 -1.76 -19.02
CA THR A 341 8.03 -2.70 -20.14
C THR A 341 9.05 -3.78 -19.78
N GLN A 342 8.72 -5.06 -20.06
CA GLN A 342 9.51 -6.24 -19.70
C GLN A 342 9.72 -6.44 -18.19
N CYS A 343 8.88 -5.86 -17.33
CA CYS A 343 9.00 -6.03 -15.89
C CYS A 343 8.00 -7.06 -15.34
N LEU A 344 8.50 -7.87 -14.40
CA LEU A 344 7.73 -8.80 -13.58
C LEU A 344 7.92 -8.44 -12.11
N ARG A 345 6.84 -8.50 -11.31
CA ARG A 345 6.92 -8.30 -9.86
C ARG A 345 6.59 -9.60 -9.14
N ILE A 346 7.46 -10.00 -8.24
CA ILE A 346 7.42 -11.25 -7.50
C ILE A 346 7.24 -10.97 -6.02
N THR A 347 6.18 -11.47 -5.40
CA THR A 347 6.01 -11.45 -3.94
C THR A 347 7.03 -12.40 -3.30
N VAL A 348 7.58 -12.01 -2.17
CA VAL A 348 8.44 -12.89 -1.36
C VAL A 348 7.54 -13.83 -0.55
N GLY A 349 7.56 -15.10 -0.89
CA GLY A 349 6.80 -16.16 -0.24
C GLY A 349 7.56 -16.83 0.91
N ALA A 350 7.01 -17.95 1.37
CA ALA A 350 7.71 -18.87 2.27
C ALA A 350 8.94 -19.50 1.58
N PRO A 351 9.91 -20.05 2.34
CA PRO A 351 11.11 -20.65 1.75
C PRO A 351 10.81 -21.68 0.65
N GLU A 352 9.78 -22.52 0.87
CA GLU A 352 9.35 -23.56 -0.06
C GLU A 352 8.76 -22.97 -1.33
N GLU A 353 7.97 -21.90 -1.20
CA GLU A 353 7.34 -21.19 -2.32
C GLU A 353 8.39 -20.46 -3.17
N ASN A 354 9.35 -19.80 -2.52
CA ASN A 354 10.46 -19.14 -3.20
C ASN A 354 11.35 -20.14 -3.94
N GLN A 355 11.63 -21.30 -3.32
CA GLN A 355 12.40 -22.37 -3.98
C GLN A 355 11.65 -22.96 -5.17
N ALA A 356 10.33 -23.15 -5.06
CA ALA A 356 9.48 -23.61 -6.15
C ALA A 356 9.48 -22.62 -7.33
N LEU A 357 9.40 -21.32 -7.06
CA LEU A 357 9.55 -20.27 -8.07
C LEU A 357 10.90 -20.37 -8.81
N ILE A 358 12.02 -20.51 -8.08
CA ILE A 358 13.35 -20.62 -8.71
C ILE A 358 13.44 -21.90 -9.56
N ASN A 359 12.85 -23.00 -9.10
CA ASN A 359 12.81 -24.24 -9.86
C ASN A 359 11.94 -24.11 -11.12
N ALA A 360 10.81 -23.41 -11.05
CA ALA A 360 9.94 -23.13 -12.19
C ALA A 360 10.66 -22.22 -13.22
N LEU A 361 11.33 -21.16 -12.76
CA LEU A 361 12.13 -20.28 -13.64
C LEU A 361 13.20 -21.07 -14.42
N LYS A 362 13.93 -21.98 -13.77
CA LYS A 362 14.94 -22.83 -14.43
C LYS A 362 14.38 -23.76 -15.52
N LYS A 363 13.06 -24.02 -15.53
CA LYS A 363 12.40 -24.82 -16.56
C LYS A 363 11.85 -23.98 -17.71
N VAL A 364 11.50 -22.73 -17.41
CA VAL A 364 10.88 -21.78 -18.35
C VAL A 364 11.93 -21.05 -19.16
N MET A 365 13.10 -20.79 -18.55
CA MET A 365 14.26 -20.12 -19.15
C MET A 365 15.13 -21.09 -19.94
#